data_304fe0469c595441bc1af10511c74d39
#
_entry.id   304fe0469c595441bc1af10511c74d39
#
_cell.length_a   1.000
_cell.length_b   1.000
_cell.length_c   1.000
_cell.angle_alpha   90.00
_cell.angle_beta   90.00
_cell.angle_gamma   90.00
#
_symmetry.space_group_name_H-M   'P 1'
#
loop_
_entity.id
_entity.type
_entity.pdbx_description
1 polymer ?
#
loop_
_entity_poly.entity_id
_entity_poly.type
_entity_poly.pdbx_seq_one_letter_code
_entity_poly.pdbx_strand_id
1 'polypeptide(L)'
;MSSELSMPEESAVKRHAASAVESQTDAEARADVRADSSRREARSSTTLSRVAAIARNTFREAVRDRVLYNLVIFVLLLTGGAVFLGELSAAQESKIIVDMGLSAMLLFGVFIAIFVGVGLVYKEIERRTIYAIFSKPVGRGEFLLGKYAGLCLTLAVNVAVMGAGVSLALLYVRGGWDELALRIWPAVGLVYVELMIVVAVALLFSSFSSPALSALLTFFAFVIGHFSAELKSLASSFGSGAARALFAALYYLLPNLSNYAYITDASHGRTPTASNFFGAVLYGLVYIAVLLAASTLVFKRRNFK
;
A
#
# COMPACT_ATOMS: atom_id res chain seq x y z
N MET A 1 5.67 90.04 16.58
CA MET A 1 4.58 89.38 15.81
C MET A 1 5.23 88.73 14.61
N SER A 2 5.64 87.48 14.71
CA SER A 2 6.02 86.64 13.57
C SER A 2 6.71 85.37 14.15
N SER A 3 5.95 84.31 14.51
CA SER A 3 6.50 82.98 14.73
C SER A 3 5.34 82.00 14.95
N GLU A 4 4.71 81.56 13.86
CA GLU A 4 3.81 80.44 13.86
C GLU A 4 3.40 80.08 12.44
N LEU A 5 4.21 79.45 11.64
CA LEU A 5 3.79 78.78 10.39
C LEU A 5 4.88 77.90 9.77
N SER A 6 5.22 76.82 10.46
CA SER A 6 6.09 75.74 9.82
C SER A 6 5.95 74.33 10.38
N MET A 7 4.80 73.98 10.99
CA MET A 7 4.65 72.64 11.61
C MET A 7 3.79 71.59 10.84
N PRO A 8 3.02 71.89 9.77
CA PRO A 8 2.24 70.81 9.11
C PRO A 8 3.01 69.99 8.06
N GLU A 9 3.98 70.57 7.36
CA GLU A 9 4.68 69.80 6.26
C GLU A 9 5.62 68.71 6.72
N GLU A 10 6.35 68.92 7.81
CA GLU A 10 7.29 67.93 8.32
C GLU A 10 6.59 66.68 8.87
N SER A 11 5.38 66.82 9.40
CA SER A 11 4.56 65.68 9.87
C SER A 11 3.95 64.89 8.73
N ALA A 12 3.64 65.53 7.60
CA ALA A 12 3.14 64.85 6.40
C ALA A 12 4.24 64.06 5.67
N VAL A 13 5.45 64.61 5.60
CA VAL A 13 6.62 63.94 5.02
C VAL A 13 7.02 62.72 5.85
N LYS A 14 7.02 62.83 7.20
CA LYS A 14 7.30 61.69 8.08
C LYS A 14 6.26 60.56 7.97
N ARG A 15 4.97 60.87 7.82
CA ARG A 15 3.92 59.88 7.58
C ARG A 15 4.05 59.19 6.22
N HIS A 16 4.39 59.92 5.16
CA HIS A 16 4.64 59.32 3.86
C HIS A 16 5.88 58.43 3.84
N ALA A 17 6.94 58.85 4.52
CA ALA A 17 8.14 57.98 4.65
C ALA A 17 7.84 56.72 5.46
N ALA A 18 7.09 56.80 6.57
CA ALA A 18 6.68 55.63 7.36
C ALA A 18 5.80 54.64 6.56
N SER A 19 4.80 55.14 5.81
CA SER A 19 3.94 54.31 4.96
C SER A 19 4.70 53.68 3.79
N ALA A 20 5.72 54.34 3.25
CA ALA A 20 6.57 53.77 2.20
C ALA A 20 7.47 52.66 2.74
N VAL A 21 8.04 52.80 3.95
CA VAL A 21 8.83 51.76 4.62
C VAL A 21 7.95 50.57 4.97
N GLU A 22 6.75 50.78 5.49
CA GLU A 22 5.79 49.73 5.83
C GLU A 22 5.34 48.94 4.58
N SER A 23 5.09 49.62 3.48
CA SER A 23 4.75 49.00 2.20
C SER A 23 5.92 48.20 1.57
N GLN A 24 7.17 48.66 1.76
CA GLN A 24 8.37 47.91 1.34
C GLN A 24 8.58 46.65 2.18
N THR A 25 8.41 46.75 3.50
CA THR A 25 8.55 45.61 4.41
C THR A 25 7.49 44.52 4.12
N ASP A 26 6.25 44.92 3.83
CA ASP A 26 5.17 44.01 3.42
C ASP A 26 5.42 43.38 2.05
N ALA A 27 6.00 44.15 1.12
CA ALA A 27 6.34 43.64 -0.21
C ALA A 27 7.49 42.60 -0.14
N GLU A 28 8.51 42.85 0.68
CA GLU A 28 9.61 41.92 0.94
C GLU A 28 9.11 40.66 1.65
N ALA A 29 8.28 40.77 2.68
CA ALA A 29 7.69 39.62 3.37
C ALA A 29 6.85 38.75 2.43
N ARG A 30 6.07 39.36 1.53
CA ARG A 30 5.29 38.63 0.51
C ARG A 30 6.19 37.98 -0.55
N ALA A 31 7.29 38.61 -0.93
CA ALA A 31 8.28 38.03 -1.84
C ALA A 31 8.97 36.80 -1.23
N ASP A 32 9.35 36.87 0.05
CA ASP A 32 9.95 35.75 0.78
C ASP A 32 8.99 34.57 0.94
N VAL A 33 7.72 34.81 1.26
CA VAL A 33 6.67 33.78 1.34
C VAL A 33 6.46 33.10 -0.01
N ARG A 34 6.45 33.87 -1.11
CA ARG A 34 6.33 33.34 -2.48
C ARG A 34 7.57 32.54 -2.89
N ALA A 35 8.76 33.01 -2.53
CA ALA A 35 10.01 32.30 -2.80
C ALA A 35 10.10 30.98 -2.03
N ASP A 36 9.65 30.95 -0.77
CA ASP A 36 9.61 29.72 0.04
C ASP A 36 8.56 28.72 -0.49
N SER A 37 7.37 29.20 -0.89
CA SER A 37 6.35 28.33 -1.50
C SER A 37 6.83 27.75 -2.82
N SER A 38 7.44 28.52 -3.71
CA SER A 38 7.98 28.03 -4.98
C SER A 38 9.14 27.06 -4.80
N ARG A 39 10.00 27.27 -3.79
CA ARG A 39 11.07 26.31 -3.40
C ARG A 39 10.50 25.01 -2.85
N ARG A 40 9.42 25.05 -2.07
CA ARG A 40 8.72 23.86 -1.56
C ARG A 40 8.07 23.05 -2.68
N GLU A 41 7.41 23.73 -3.63
CA GLU A 41 6.80 23.10 -4.81
C GLU A 41 7.86 22.45 -5.72
N ALA A 42 8.95 23.15 -6.02
CA ALA A 42 10.07 22.59 -6.78
C ALA A 42 10.73 21.40 -6.08
N ARG A 43 10.84 21.45 -4.75
CA ARG A 43 11.39 20.36 -3.95
C ARG A 43 10.47 19.15 -3.90
N SER A 44 9.16 19.36 -3.80
CA SER A 44 8.16 18.29 -3.81
C SER A 44 8.06 17.62 -5.19
N SER A 45 8.08 18.39 -6.28
CA SER A 45 8.08 17.84 -7.65
C SER A 45 9.32 16.98 -7.93
N THR A 46 10.48 17.37 -7.39
CA THR A 46 11.72 16.59 -7.50
C THR A 46 11.64 15.30 -6.68
N THR A 47 11.03 15.33 -5.50
CA THR A 47 10.84 14.14 -4.64
C THR A 47 9.91 13.13 -5.31
N LEU A 48 8.76 13.58 -5.83
CA LEU A 48 7.81 12.73 -6.54
C LEU A 48 8.44 12.08 -7.79
N SER A 49 9.20 12.83 -8.57
CA SER A 49 9.89 12.28 -9.76
C SER A 49 10.91 11.19 -9.39
N ARG A 50 11.63 11.34 -8.27
CA ARG A 50 12.55 10.33 -7.74
C ARG A 50 11.83 9.08 -7.28
N VAL A 51 10.76 9.22 -6.50
CA VAL A 51 9.92 8.11 -6.06
C VAL A 51 9.35 7.36 -7.25
N ALA A 52 8.82 8.07 -8.25
CA ALA A 52 8.29 7.47 -9.48
C ALA A 52 9.37 6.72 -10.30
N ALA A 53 10.59 7.28 -10.39
CA ALA A 53 11.70 6.61 -11.08
C ALA A 53 12.10 5.31 -10.36
N ILE A 54 12.17 5.32 -9.02
CA ILE A 54 12.47 4.13 -8.21
C ILE A 54 11.34 3.11 -8.37
N ALA A 55 10.08 3.53 -8.29
CA ALA A 55 8.92 2.66 -8.46
C ALA A 55 8.92 1.98 -9.83
N ARG A 56 9.19 2.74 -10.90
CA ARG A 56 9.28 2.19 -12.27
C ARG A 56 10.41 1.16 -12.41
N ASN A 57 11.56 1.43 -11.80
CA ASN A 57 12.68 0.48 -11.82
C ASN A 57 12.33 -0.80 -11.06
N THR A 58 11.76 -0.66 -9.87
CA THR A 58 11.30 -1.78 -9.02
C THR A 58 10.24 -2.62 -9.75
N PHE A 59 9.28 -1.98 -10.41
CA PHE A 59 8.27 -2.67 -11.21
C PHE A 59 8.91 -3.48 -12.34
N ARG A 60 9.83 -2.89 -13.10
CA ARG A 60 10.54 -3.60 -14.19
C ARG A 60 11.36 -4.79 -13.68
N GLU A 61 12.01 -4.63 -12.52
CA GLU A 61 12.77 -5.69 -11.87
C GLU A 61 11.83 -6.82 -11.45
N ALA A 62 10.74 -6.51 -10.77
CA ALA A 62 9.76 -7.48 -10.29
C ALA A 62 9.06 -8.25 -11.43
N VAL A 63 8.66 -7.57 -12.50
CA VAL A 63 8.05 -8.21 -13.68
C VAL A 63 9.02 -9.17 -14.38
N ARG A 64 10.33 -8.85 -14.38
CA ARG A 64 11.36 -9.73 -14.96
C ARG A 64 11.71 -10.92 -14.05
N ASP A 65 11.47 -10.84 -12.75
CA ASP A 65 11.82 -11.83 -11.73
C ASP A 65 10.68 -12.86 -11.55
N ARG A 66 10.48 -13.76 -12.50
CA ARG A 66 9.61 -14.96 -12.38
C ARG A 66 8.13 -14.74 -12.04
N VAL A 67 7.66 -13.49 -11.93
CA VAL A 67 6.25 -13.19 -11.65
C VAL A 67 5.32 -13.76 -12.73
N LEU A 68 5.80 -13.81 -13.97
CA LEU A 68 5.08 -14.42 -15.10
C LEU A 68 4.82 -15.92 -14.91
N TYR A 69 5.74 -16.68 -14.28
CA TYR A 69 5.52 -18.09 -14.01
C TYR A 69 4.36 -18.33 -13.05
N ASN A 70 4.18 -17.45 -12.07
CA ASN A 70 3.05 -17.50 -11.15
C ASN A 70 1.71 -17.33 -11.89
N LEU A 71 1.64 -16.41 -12.86
CA LEU A 71 0.45 -16.24 -13.68
C LEU A 71 0.13 -17.47 -14.51
N VAL A 72 1.16 -18.10 -15.09
CA VAL A 72 0.99 -19.36 -15.87
C VAL A 72 0.46 -20.48 -14.96
N ILE A 73 1.05 -20.67 -13.78
CA ILE A 73 0.59 -21.66 -12.79
C ILE A 73 -0.85 -21.37 -12.36
N PHE A 74 -1.17 -20.10 -12.10
CA PHE A 74 -2.54 -19.69 -11.75
C PHE A 74 -3.54 -20.06 -12.85
N VAL A 75 -3.24 -19.73 -14.11
CA VAL A 75 -4.12 -20.06 -15.25
C VAL A 75 -4.28 -21.57 -15.40
N LEU A 76 -3.19 -22.33 -15.28
CA LEU A 76 -3.26 -23.79 -15.36
C LEU A 76 -4.09 -24.41 -14.23
N LEU A 77 -3.92 -23.93 -12.99
CA LEU A 77 -4.71 -24.40 -11.84
C LEU A 77 -6.19 -24.04 -12.00
N LEU A 78 -6.48 -22.81 -12.44
CA LEU A 78 -7.85 -22.35 -12.66
C LEU A 78 -8.52 -23.14 -13.79
N THR A 79 -7.83 -23.32 -14.91
CA THR A 79 -8.37 -24.09 -16.06
C THR A 79 -8.54 -25.55 -15.72
N GLY A 80 -7.51 -26.21 -15.13
CA GLY A 80 -7.57 -27.60 -14.71
C GLY A 80 -8.65 -27.84 -13.65
N GLY A 81 -8.75 -26.94 -12.66
CA GLY A 81 -9.80 -27.00 -11.65
C GLY A 81 -11.21 -26.79 -12.22
N ALA A 82 -11.38 -25.83 -13.12
CA ALA A 82 -12.67 -25.59 -13.77
C ALA A 82 -13.16 -26.80 -14.58
N VAL A 83 -12.25 -27.45 -15.34
CA VAL A 83 -12.58 -28.66 -16.11
C VAL A 83 -12.92 -29.82 -15.18
N PHE A 84 -12.05 -30.09 -14.19
CA PHE A 84 -12.22 -31.23 -13.29
C PHE A 84 -13.48 -31.11 -12.41
N LEU A 85 -13.75 -29.92 -11.89
CA LEU A 85 -14.91 -29.66 -11.02
C LEU A 85 -16.21 -29.46 -11.83
N GLY A 86 -16.12 -29.03 -13.08
CA GLY A 86 -17.26 -28.89 -13.97
C GLY A 86 -17.96 -30.23 -14.23
N GLU A 87 -17.18 -31.32 -14.31
CA GLU A 87 -17.73 -32.68 -14.46
C GLU A 87 -18.39 -33.21 -13.17
N LEU A 88 -18.00 -32.70 -11.98
CA LEU A 88 -18.46 -33.18 -10.69
C LEU A 88 -19.61 -32.39 -10.07
N SER A 89 -19.84 -31.15 -10.51
CA SER A 89 -20.80 -30.25 -9.85
C SER A 89 -22.01 -29.90 -10.72
N ALA A 90 -23.12 -30.59 -10.50
CA ALA A 90 -24.39 -30.25 -11.12
C ALA A 90 -24.82 -28.81 -10.73
N ALA A 91 -24.69 -27.86 -11.66
CA ALA A 91 -25.19 -26.48 -11.59
C ALA A 91 -24.50 -25.50 -10.60
N GLN A 92 -23.34 -25.83 -9.98
CA GLN A 92 -22.63 -24.92 -9.10
C GLN A 92 -21.26 -24.46 -9.63
N GLU A 93 -20.96 -24.72 -10.88
CA GLU A 93 -19.66 -24.44 -11.53
C GLU A 93 -19.18 -23.00 -11.34
N SER A 94 -20.08 -22.03 -11.52
CA SER A 94 -19.73 -20.61 -11.39
C SER A 94 -19.28 -20.22 -9.98
N LYS A 95 -19.90 -20.77 -8.94
CA LYS A 95 -19.50 -20.52 -7.55
C LYS A 95 -18.11 -21.07 -7.26
N ILE A 96 -17.84 -22.28 -7.73
CA ILE A 96 -16.56 -22.96 -7.53
C ILE A 96 -15.45 -22.20 -8.26
N ILE A 97 -15.69 -21.73 -9.49
CA ILE A 97 -14.72 -20.95 -10.27
C ILE A 97 -14.38 -19.65 -9.53
N VAL A 98 -15.37 -18.94 -9.00
CA VAL A 98 -15.13 -17.69 -8.27
C VAL A 98 -14.38 -17.96 -6.96
N ASP A 99 -14.87 -18.90 -6.15
CA ASP A 99 -14.27 -19.21 -4.85
C ASP A 99 -12.81 -19.69 -4.98
N MET A 100 -12.58 -20.66 -5.87
CA MET A 100 -11.24 -21.19 -6.13
C MET A 100 -10.34 -20.17 -6.83
N GLY A 101 -10.88 -19.38 -7.77
CA GLY A 101 -10.13 -18.36 -8.49
C GLY A 101 -9.68 -17.23 -7.59
N LEU A 102 -10.56 -16.68 -6.75
CA LEU A 102 -10.20 -15.62 -5.80
C LEU A 102 -9.31 -16.14 -4.66
N SER A 103 -9.55 -17.37 -4.16
CA SER A 103 -8.69 -17.99 -3.14
C SER A 103 -7.28 -18.26 -3.67
N ALA A 104 -7.16 -18.77 -4.90
CA ALA A 104 -5.87 -18.93 -5.55
C ALA A 104 -5.19 -17.59 -5.80
N MET A 105 -5.93 -16.55 -6.22
CA MET A 105 -5.41 -15.19 -6.39
C MET A 105 -4.82 -14.65 -5.09
N LEU A 106 -5.54 -14.79 -3.97
CA LEU A 106 -5.04 -14.37 -2.66
C LEU A 106 -3.79 -15.16 -2.29
N LEU A 107 -3.80 -16.49 -2.42
CA LEU A 107 -2.67 -17.35 -2.06
C LEU A 107 -1.41 -16.99 -2.86
N PHE A 108 -1.50 -16.95 -4.20
CA PHE A 108 -0.37 -16.58 -5.05
C PHE A 108 0.07 -15.14 -4.84
N GLY A 109 -0.90 -14.23 -4.63
CA GLY A 109 -0.64 -12.84 -4.31
C GLY A 109 0.16 -12.67 -3.02
N VAL A 110 -0.18 -13.41 -1.97
CA VAL A 110 0.55 -13.41 -0.68
C VAL A 110 1.98 -13.95 -0.85
N PHE A 111 2.16 -15.03 -1.60
CA PHE A 111 3.52 -15.53 -1.90
C PHE A 111 4.35 -14.48 -2.65
N ILE A 112 3.79 -13.85 -3.68
CA ILE A 112 4.47 -12.76 -4.40
C ILE A 112 4.80 -11.61 -3.44
N ALA A 113 3.82 -11.15 -2.64
CA ALA A 113 3.99 -10.05 -1.71
C ALA A 113 5.10 -10.31 -0.68
N ILE A 114 5.17 -11.54 -0.14
CA ILE A 114 6.18 -11.93 0.84
C ILE A 114 7.56 -12.03 0.18
N PHE A 115 7.71 -12.91 -0.83
CA PHE A 115 9.03 -13.23 -1.38
C PHE A 115 9.64 -12.08 -2.17
N VAL A 116 8.83 -11.37 -2.98
CA VAL A 116 9.31 -10.22 -3.73
C VAL A 116 9.52 -9.04 -2.79
N GLY A 117 8.60 -8.81 -1.83
CA GLY A 117 8.70 -7.74 -0.84
C GLY A 117 9.96 -7.84 0.02
N VAL A 118 10.24 -9.02 0.56
CA VAL A 118 11.45 -9.27 1.36
C VAL A 118 12.70 -9.26 0.47
N GLY A 119 12.64 -9.93 -0.69
CA GLY A 119 13.80 -10.11 -1.58
C GLY A 119 14.36 -8.81 -2.14
N LEU A 120 13.50 -7.84 -2.48
CA LEU A 120 13.94 -6.57 -3.07
C LEU A 120 14.74 -5.68 -2.11
N VAL A 121 14.39 -5.66 -0.82
CA VAL A 121 15.14 -4.89 0.17
C VAL A 121 16.46 -5.58 0.50
N TYR A 122 16.42 -6.91 0.64
CA TYR A 122 17.61 -7.67 1.00
C TYR A 122 18.69 -7.69 -0.10
N LYS A 123 18.29 -7.89 -1.37
CA LYS A 123 19.23 -7.86 -2.52
C LYS A 123 20.07 -6.58 -2.56
N GLU A 124 19.51 -5.45 -2.15
CA GLU A 124 20.23 -4.18 -2.15
C GLU A 124 21.14 -4.01 -0.92
N ILE A 125 20.72 -4.54 0.24
CA ILE A 125 21.57 -4.57 1.44
C ILE A 125 22.80 -5.45 1.16
N GLU A 126 22.61 -6.62 0.58
CA GLU A 126 23.67 -7.60 0.30
C GLU A 126 24.65 -7.10 -0.79
N ARG A 127 24.14 -6.50 -1.85
CA ARG A 127 24.96 -5.98 -2.96
C ARG A 127 25.66 -4.66 -2.63
N ARG A 128 25.49 -4.11 -1.42
CA ARG A 128 26.01 -2.80 -1.02
C ARG A 128 25.64 -1.64 -1.96
N THR A 129 24.66 -1.86 -2.86
CA THR A 129 24.18 -0.84 -3.81
C THR A 129 23.49 0.33 -3.09
N ILE A 130 23.05 0.10 -1.85
CA ILE A 130 22.57 1.14 -0.94
C ILE A 130 23.56 2.28 -0.79
N TYR A 131 24.88 2.01 -0.72
CA TYR A 131 25.90 3.06 -0.63
C TYR A 131 25.99 3.90 -1.91
N ALA A 132 25.85 3.28 -3.06
CA ALA A 132 25.84 3.98 -4.35
C ALA A 132 24.54 4.83 -4.55
N ILE A 133 23.42 4.42 -3.98
CA ILE A 133 22.18 5.17 -4.02
C ILE A 133 22.25 6.39 -3.08
N PHE A 134 22.86 6.23 -1.90
CA PHE A 134 23.02 7.32 -0.94
C PHE A 134 24.15 8.31 -1.30
N SER A 135 24.99 8.02 -2.28
CA SER A 135 25.89 9.02 -2.89
C SER A 135 25.12 10.07 -3.73
N LYS A 136 23.87 9.75 -4.14
CA LYS A 136 22.94 10.71 -4.73
C LYS A 136 22.04 11.30 -3.64
N PRO A 137 21.50 12.52 -3.79
CA PRO A 137 20.64 13.15 -2.77
C PRO A 137 19.24 12.53 -2.73
N VAL A 138 19.15 11.20 -2.49
CA VAL A 138 17.91 10.45 -2.33
C VAL A 138 17.70 10.12 -0.86
N GLY A 139 16.56 10.56 -0.31
CA GLY A 139 16.20 10.26 1.08
C GLY A 139 15.88 8.77 1.29
N ARG A 140 16.27 8.23 2.45
CA ARG A 140 15.96 6.83 2.81
C ARG A 140 14.46 6.52 2.76
N GLY A 141 13.60 7.51 3.09
CA GLY A 141 12.15 7.38 2.97
C GLY A 141 11.66 7.37 1.53
N GLU A 142 12.24 8.22 0.65
CA GLU A 142 11.92 8.25 -0.78
C GLU A 142 12.22 6.91 -1.45
N PHE A 143 13.35 6.31 -1.07
CA PHE A 143 13.74 4.98 -1.53
C PHE A 143 12.73 3.91 -1.12
N LEU A 144 12.36 3.85 0.16
CA LEU A 144 11.42 2.86 0.68
C LEU A 144 10.02 3.02 0.06
N LEU A 145 9.53 4.27 -0.06
CA LEU A 145 8.26 4.57 -0.71
C LEU A 145 8.26 4.20 -2.19
N GLY A 146 9.36 4.47 -2.90
CA GLY A 146 9.51 4.06 -4.30
C GLY A 146 9.48 2.54 -4.48
N LYS A 147 10.18 1.81 -3.62
CA LYS A 147 10.15 0.34 -3.60
C LYS A 147 8.74 -0.19 -3.32
N TYR A 148 8.08 0.33 -2.29
CA TYR A 148 6.72 -0.03 -1.96
C TYR A 148 5.76 0.22 -3.13
N ALA A 149 5.79 1.42 -3.73
CA ALA A 149 4.93 1.77 -4.86
C ALA A 149 5.17 0.88 -6.09
N GLY A 150 6.43 0.54 -6.38
CA GLY A 150 6.77 -0.39 -7.48
C GLY A 150 6.24 -1.79 -7.25
N LEU A 151 6.30 -2.30 -6.02
CA LEU A 151 5.73 -3.60 -5.64
C LEU A 151 4.20 -3.58 -5.72
N CYS A 152 3.55 -2.54 -5.21
CA CYS A 152 2.10 -2.38 -5.33
C CYS A 152 1.66 -2.37 -6.80
N LEU A 153 2.39 -1.67 -7.67
CA LEU A 153 2.11 -1.66 -9.11
C LEU A 153 2.26 -3.06 -9.73
N THR A 154 3.27 -3.82 -9.33
CA THR A 154 3.45 -5.21 -9.79
C THR A 154 2.28 -6.09 -9.36
N LEU A 155 1.87 -5.99 -8.10
CA LEU A 155 0.71 -6.72 -7.58
C LEU A 155 -0.59 -6.29 -8.25
N ALA A 156 -0.77 -4.99 -8.54
CA ALA A 156 -1.94 -4.49 -9.27
C ALA A 156 -2.10 -5.16 -10.63
N VAL A 157 -1.00 -5.25 -11.40
CA VAL A 157 -0.99 -5.92 -12.70
C VAL A 157 -1.30 -7.40 -12.56
N ASN A 158 -0.67 -8.10 -11.59
CA ASN A 158 -0.93 -9.52 -11.35
C ASN A 158 -2.39 -9.79 -10.98
N VAL A 159 -2.91 -9.08 -9.99
CA VAL A 159 -4.30 -9.21 -9.52
C VAL A 159 -5.30 -8.87 -10.64
N ALA A 160 -5.03 -7.83 -11.43
CA ALA A 160 -5.88 -7.47 -12.57
C ALA A 160 -5.90 -8.57 -13.64
N VAL A 161 -4.76 -9.15 -13.99
CA VAL A 161 -4.66 -10.25 -14.97
C VAL A 161 -5.34 -11.52 -14.43
N MET A 162 -5.12 -11.86 -13.15
CA MET A 162 -5.79 -12.99 -12.51
C MET A 162 -7.32 -12.79 -12.44
N GLY A 163 -7.78 -11.59 -12.05
CA GLY A 163 -9.20 -11.23 -12.01
C GLY A 163 -9.85 -11.28 -13.38
N ALA A 164 -9.16 -10.81 -14.43
CA ALA A 164 -9.61 -10.95 -15.82
C ALA A 164 -9.70 -12.44 -16.22
N GLY A 165 -8.74 -13.26 -15.80
CA GLY A 165 -8.77 -14.71 -16.02
C GLY A 165 -9.99 -15.38 -15.39
N VAL A 166 -10.31 -15.05 -14.14
CA VAL A 166 -11.53 -15.55 -13.46
C VAL A 166 -12.78 -15.08 -14.19
N SER A 167 -12.85 -13.79 -14.60
CA SER A 167 -13.98 -13.25 -15.36
C SER A 167 -14.15 -13.97 -16.70
N LEU A 168 -13.05 -14.24 -17.43
CA LEU A 168 -13.09 -14.97 -18.70
C LEU A 168 -13.56 -16.43 -18.52
N ALA A 169 -13.11 -17.11 -17.46
CA ALA A 169 -13.56 -18.45 -17.13
C ALA A 169 -15.07 -18.49 -16.85
N LEU A 170 -15.59 -17.49 -16.13
CA LEU A 170 -17.04 -17.35 -15.89
C LEU A 170 -17.82 -17.14 -17.19
N LEU A 171 -17.34 -16.25 -18.07
CA LEU A 171 -17.98 -15.98 -19.35
C LEU A 171 -18.02 -17.23 -20.25
N TYR A 172 -16.93 -18.03 -20.22
CA TYR A 172 -16.86 -19.28 -20.97
C TYR A 172 -17.89 -20.31 -20.48
N VAL A 173 -17.94 -20.54 -19.15
CA VAL A 173 -18.84 -21.55 -18.57
C VAL A 173 -20.31 -21.16 -18.69
N ARG A 174 -20.62 -19.86 -18.59
CA ARG A 174 -22.01 -19.38 -18.71
C ARG A 174 -22.46 -19.14 -20.16
N GLY A 175 -21.56 -19.26 -21.13
CA GLY A 175 -21.88 -19.09 -22.56
C GLY A 175 -22.23 -17.66 -22.98
N GLY A 176 -21.83 -16.65 -22.20
CA GLY A 176 -22.07 -15.24 -22.52
C GLY A 176 -21.81 -14.26 -21.40
N TRP A 177 -22.08 -12.97 -21.66
CA TRP A 177 -21.92 -11.89 -20.67
C TRP A 177 -22.84 -12.11 -19.47
N ASP A 178 -22.25 -12.23 -18.29
CA ASP A 178 -22.96 -12.38 -17.02
C ASP A 178 -22.56 -11.26 -16.06
N GLU A 179 -23.55 -10.74 -15.35
CA GLU A 179 -23.37 -9.72 -14.34
C GLU A 179 -22.42 -10.18 -13.23
N LEU A 180 -22.35 -11.48 -12.95
CA LEU A 180 -21.44 -12.06 -11.96
C LEU A 180 -19.98 -11.75 -12.29
N ALA A 181 -19.56 -11.77 -13.57
CA ALA A 181 -18.21 -11.46 -13.99
C ALA A 181 -17.79 -10.01 -13.67
N LEU A 182 -18.73 -9.10 -13.54
CA LEU A 182 -18.49 -7.73 -13.10
C LEU A 182 -18.59 -7.59 -11.56
N ARG A 183 -19.48 -8.36 -10.94
CA ARG A 183 -19.71 -8.32 -9.48
C ARG A 183 -18.53 -8.85 -8.65
N ILE A 184 -17.61 -9.62 -9.24
CA ILE A 184 -16.40 -10.09 -8.53
C ILE A 184 -15.35 -9.00 -8.34
N TRP A 185 -15.35 -7.91 -9.13
CA TRP A 185 -14.30 -6.90 -9.11
C TRP A 185 -14.11 -6.14 -7.78
N PRO A 186 -15.20 -5.83 -7.03
CA PRO A 186 -15.03 -5.31 -5.67
C PRO A 186 -14.24 -6.24 -4.74
N ALA A 187 -14.48 -7.57 -4.81
CA ALA A 187 -13.73 -8.55 -4.04
C ALA A 187 -12.27 -8.61 -4.51
N VAL A 188 -12.01 -8.58 -5.82
CA VAL A 188 -10.65 -8.46 -6.41
C VAL A 188 -9.94 -7.21 -5.89
N GLY A 189 -10.64 -6.08 -5.80
CA GLY A 189 -10.11 -4.84 -5.23
C GLY A 189 -9.74 -4.96 -3.75
N LEU A 190 -10.55 -5.66 -2.95
CA LEU A 190 -10.26 -5.91 -1.53
C LEU A 190 -9.06 -6.86 -1.35
N VAL A 191 -8.96 -7.92 -2.15
CA VAL A 191 -7.77 -8.79 -2.19
C VAL A 191 -6.51 -7.96 -2.52
N TYR A 192 -6.59 -7.04 -3.48
CA TYR A 192 -5.47 -6.16 -3.79
C TYR A 192 -5.05 -5.28 -2.61
N VAL A 193 -6.01 -4.66 -1.90
CA VAL A 193 -5.70 -3.84 -0.72
C VAL A 193 -5.10 -4.69 0.41
N GLU A 194 -5.60 -5.91 0.62
CA GLU A 194 -5.02 -6.87 1.56
C GLU A 194 -3.55 -7.17 1.23
N LEU A 195 -3.25 -7.45 -0.04
CA LEU A 195 -1.88 -7.69 -0.50
C LEU A 195 -0.96 -6.47 -0.33
N MET A 196 -1.48 -5.26 -0.51
CA MET A 196 -0.73 -4.02 -0.23
C MET A 196 -0.33 -3.93 1.25
N ILE A 197 -1.19 -4.34 2.18
CA ILE A 197 -0.87 -4.41 3.62
C ILE A 197 0.22 -5.44 3.86
N VAL A 198 0.11 -6.64 3.26
CA VAL A 198 1.13 -7.70 3.39
C VAL A 198 2.50 -7.24 2.92
N VAL A 199 2.58 -6.50 1.78
CA VAL A 199 3.84 -5.89 1.31
C VAL A 199 4.40 -4.89 2.33
N ALA A 200 3.56 -4.04 2.92
CA ALA A 200 4.00 -3.08 3.93
C ALA A 200 4.55 -3.77 5.19
N VAL A 201 3.92 -4.87 5.62
CA VAL A 201 4.39 -5.75 6.71
C VAL A 201 5.74 -6.40 6.35
N ALA A 202 5.86 -6.93 5.12
CA ALA A 202 7.09 -7.54 4.62
C ALA A 202 8.26 -6.54 4.61
N LEU A 203 8.02 -5.31 4.17
CA LEU A 203 9.01 -4.23 4.19
C LEU A 203 9.40 -3.83 5.62
N LEU A 204 8.46 -3.80 6.55
CA LEU A 204 8.75 -3.52 7.95
C LEU A 204 9.68 -4.60 8.52
N PHE A 205 9.35 -5.87 8.38
CA PHE A 205 10.18 -6.95 8.92
C PHE A 205 11.54 -7.04 8.21
N SER A 206 11.60 -6.84 6.91
CA SER A 206 12.86 -6.85 6.15
C SER A 206 13.80 -5.69 6.53
N SER A 207 13.29 -4.64 7.17
CA SER A 207 14.11 -3.52 7.62
C SER A 207 15.02 -3.86 8.80
N PHE A 208 14.71 -4.90 9.60
CA PHE A 208 15.46 -5.24 10.80
C PHE A 208 15.81 -6.73 10.96
N SER A 209 15.23 -7.64 10.17
CA SER A 209 15.48 -9.07 10.27
C SER A 209 16.12 -9.66 9.01
N SER A 210 16.55 -10.94 9.07
CA SER A 210 17.06 -11.67 7.91
C SER A 210 15.92 -12.02 6.94
N PRO A 211 16.21 -12.30 5.65
CA PRO A 211 15.17 -12.59 4.66
C PRO A 211 14.25 -13.75 5.06
N ALA A 212 14.83 -14.85 5.51
CA ALA A 212 14.05 -16.02 5.91
C ALA A 212 13.14 -15.71 7.10
N LEU A 213 13.65 -14.98 8.10
CA LEU A 213 12.87 -14.58 9.28
C LEU A 213 11.81 -13.53 8.91
N SER A 214 12.12 -12.58 8.03
CA SER A 214 11.15 -11.60 7.53
C SER A 214 10.00 -12.26 6.79
N ALA A 215 10.30 -13.24 5.92
CA ALA A 215 9.27 -13.98 5.20
C ALA A 215 8.39 -14.79 6.17
N LEU A 216 8.99 -15.48 7.14
CA LEU A 216 8.27 -16.24 8.15
C LEU A 216 7.38 -15.35 9.02
N LEU A 217 7.91 -14.22 9.53
CA LEU A 217 7.14 -13.28 10.35
C LEU A 217 6.00 -12.64 9.55
N THR A 218 6.22 -12.33 8.27
CA THR A 218 5.18 -11.77 7.39
C THR A 218 4.08 -12.80 7.14
N PHE A 219 4.46 -14.06 6.90
CA PHE A 219 3.51 -15.15 6.73
C PHE A 219 2.66 -15.35 7.99
N PHE A 220 3.27 -15.41 9.17
CA PHE A 220 2.52 -15.49 10.41
C PHE A 220 1.63 -14.26 10.66
N ALA A 221 2.12 -13.06 10.37
CA ALA A 221 1.30 -11.85 10.49
C ALA A 221 0.09 -11.89 9.55
N PHE A 222 0.25 -12.42 8.32
CA PHE A 222 -0.86 -12.64 7.39
C PHE A 222 -1.87 -13.66 7.95
N VAL A 223 -1.41 -14.84 8.38
CA VAL A 223 -2.29 -15.90 8.92
C VAL A 223 -3.04 -15.39 10.14
N ILE A 224 -2.34 -14.83 11.12
CA ILE A 224 -2.97 -14.32 12.36
C ILE A 224 -3.93 -13.16 12.04
N GLY A 225 -3.55 -12.26 11.14
CA GLY A 225 -4.39 -11.15 10.70
C GLY A 225 -5.66 -11.61 9.97
N HIS A 226 -5.57 -12.66 9.18
CA HIS A 226 -6.71 -13.24 8.46
C HIS A 226 -7.73 -13.89 9.41
N PHE A 227 -7.26 -14.54 10.47
CA PHE A 227 -8.09 -15.11 11.55
C PHE A 227 -8.34 -14.16 12.72
N SER A 228 -8.23 -12.85 12.52
CA SER A 228 -8.36 -11.87 13.61
C SER A 228 -9.75 -11.84 14.25
N ALA A 229 -10.81 -12.14 13.49
CA ALA A 229 -12.17 -12.23 14.03
C ALA A 229 -12.30 -13.37 15.04
N GLU A 230 -11.71 -14.53 14.74
CA GLU A 230 -11.68 -15.71 15.59
C GLU A 230 -10.80 -15.49 16.82
N LEU A 231 -9.69 -14.73 16.71
CA LEU A 231 -8.83 -14.38 17.85
C LEU A 231 -9.58 -13.61 18.91
N LYS A 232 -10.49 -12.72 18.52
CA LYS A 232 -11.32 -11.96 19.46
C LYS A 232 -12.28 -12.88 20.22
N SER A 233 -12.89 -13.84 19.54
CA SER A 233 -13.77 -14.82 20.16
C SER A 233 -13.00 -15.77 21.09
N LEU A 234 -11.82 -16.24 20.66
CA LEU A 234 -10.93 -17.06 21.48
C LEU A 234 -10.45 -16.31 22.73
N ALA A 235 -10.08 -15.03 22.62
CA ALA A 235 -9.66 -14.22 23.77
C ALA A 235 -10.75 -14.17 24.87
N SER A 236 -12.02 -14.15 24.47
CA SER A 236 -13.15 -14.18 25.43
C SER A 236 -13.40 -15.56 26.06
N SER A 237 -12.99 -16.64 25.36
CA SER A 237 -13.23 -18.03 25.80
C SER A 237 -12.15 -18.57 26.74
N PHE A 238 -10.94 -17.97 26.75
CA PHE A 238 -9.88 -18.40 27.65
C PHE A 238 -10.05 -17.83 29.07
N GLY A 239 -10.00 -18.71 30.06
CA GLY A 239 -10.13 -18.36 31.49
C GLY A 239 -8.86 -17.71 32.08
N SER A 240 -7.68 -17.83 31.45
CA SER A 240 -6.44 -17.28 32.00
C SER A 240 -6.22 -15.82 31.52
N GLY A 241 -5.89 -14.92 32.47
CA GLY A 241 -5.64 -13.51 32.16
C GLY A 241 -4.46 -13.29 31.19
N ALA A 242 -3.41 -14.13 31.26
CA ALA A 242 -2.26 -14.06 30.39
C ALA A 242 -2.60 -14.39 28.93
N ALA A 243 -3.36 -15.46 28.68
CA ALA A 243 -3.80 -15.80 27.32
C ALA A 243 -4.70 -14.72 26.73
N ARG A 244 -5.64 -14.20 27.52
CA ARG A 244 -6.50 -13.08 27.09
C ARG A 244 -5.69 -11.86 26.70
N ALA A 245 -4.69 -11.47 27.50
CA ALA A 245 -3.80 -10.34 27.19
C ALA A 245 -2.99 -10.57 25.91
N LEU A 246 -2.47 -11.78 25.69
CA LEU A 246 -1.73 -12.15 24.49
C LEU A 246 -2.59 -12.05 23.22
N PHE A 247 -3.79 -12.65 23.22
CA PHE A 247 -4.70 -12.60 22.07
C PHE A 247 -5.20 -11.17 21.80
N ALA A 248 -5.46 -10.39 22.85
CA ALA A 248 -5.79 -8.98 22.71
C ALA A 248 -4.64 -8.18 22.11
N ALA A 249 -3.40 -8.41 22.57
CA ALA A 249 -2.21 -7.75 22.02
C ALA A 249 -2.02 -8.09 20.53
N LEU A 250 -2.17 -9.35 20.14
CA LEU A 250 -2.08 -9.77 18.73
C LEU A 250 -3.18 -9.11 17.89
N TYR A 251 -4.40 -9.06 18.39
CA TYR A 251 -5.53 -8.44 17.69
C TYR A 251 -5.31 -6.94 17.42
N TYR A 252 -4.75 -6.19 18.39
CA TYR A 252 -4.51 -4.75 18.22
C TYR A 252 -3.21 -4.42 17.50
N LEU A 253 -2.20 -5.30 17.58
CA LEU A 253 -0.88 -5.09 16.98
C LEU A 253 -0.85 -5.46 15.51
N LEU A 254 -1.57 -6.53 15.11
CA LEU A 254 -1.57 -7.03 13.74
C LEU A 254 -2.73 -6.43 12.93
N PRO A 255 -2.58 -6.32 11.58
CA PRO A 255 -3.65 -5.84 10.73
C PRO A 255 -4.85 -6.80 10.79
N ASN A 256 -6.04 -6.25 10.96
CA ASN A 256 -7.27 -7.04 10.85
C ASN A 256 -7.58 -7.30 9.38
N LEU A 257 -7.09 -8.43 8.85
CA LEU A 257 -7.28 -8.82 7.46
C LEU A 257 -8.65 -9.48 7.22
N SER A 258 -9.38 -9.87 8.26
CA SER A 258 -10.73 -10.43 8.11
C SER A 258 -11.73 -9.44 7.48
N ASN A 259 -11.44 -8.14 7.53
CA ASN A 259 -12.22 -7.11 6.84
C ASN A 259 -12.18 -7.23 5.30
N TYR A 260 -11.25 -8.01 4.75
CA TYR A 260 -11.09 -8.24 3.31
C TYR A 260 -11.62 -9.60 2.84
N ALA A 261 -12.11 -10.44 3.76
CA ALA A 261 -12.57 -11.81 3.52
C ALA A 261 -13.95 -11.86 2.81
N TYR A 262 -14.04 -11.32 1.60
CA TYR A 262 -15.26 -11.29 0.78
C TYR A 262 -15.29 -12.35 -0.34
N ILE A 263 -14.39 -13.34 -0.33
CA ILE A 263 -14.27 -14.36 -1.37
C ILE A 263 -15.56 -15.20 -1.43
N THR A 264 -16.00 -15.72 -0.28
CA THR A 264 -17.22 -16.54 -0.19
C THR A 264 -18.48 -15.74 -0.54
N ASP A 265 -18.58 -14.48 -0.15
CA ASP A 265 -19.73 -13.64 -0.54
C ASP A 265 -19.75 -13.39 -2.05
N ALA A 266 -18.58 -13.13 -2.66
CA ALA A 266 -18.44 -12.95 -4.10
C ALA A 266 -18.86 -14.20 -4.89
N SER A 267 -18.53 -15.41 -4.40
CA SER A 267 -18.94 -16.68 -5.03
C SER A 267 -20.47 -16.88 -5.03
N HIS A 268 -21.16 -16.27 -4.05
CA HIS A 268 -22.62 -16.22 -3.99
C HIS A 268 -23.24 -15.03 -4.73
N GLY A 269 -22.43 -14.27 -5.49
CA GLY A 269 -22.88 -13.08 -6.23
C GLY A 269 -23.18 -11.87 -5.33
N ARG A 270 -22.79 -11.90 -4.05
CA ARG A 270 -22.95 -10.79 -3.13
C ARG A 270 -21.78 -9.82 -3.30
N THR A 271 -22.08 -8.54 -3.37
CA THR A 271 -21.07 -7.48 -3.38
C THR A 271 -21.01 -6.83 -2.00
N PRO A 272 -19.81 -6.41 -1.54
CA PRO A 272 -19.72 -5.63 -0.31
C PRO A 272 -20.52 -4.33 -0.45
N THR A 273 -21.17 -3.92 0.64
CA THR A 273 -21.82 -2.61 0.68
C THR A 273 -20.77 -1.52 0.47
N ALA A 274 -21.12 -0.43 -0.21
CA ALA A 274 -20.18 0.68 -0.48
C ALA A 274 -19.51 1.18 0.81
N SER A 275 -20.24 1.29 1.92
CA SER A 275 -19.69 1.66 3.22
C SER A 275 -18.61 0.69 3.70
N ASN A 276 -18.84 -0.62 3.59
CA ASN A 276 -17.86 -1.64 4.01
C ASN A 276 -16.63 -1.63 3.10
N PHE A 277 -16.83 -1.49 1.79
CA PHE A 277 -15.75 -1.41 0.83
C PHE A 277 -14.83 -0.22 1.09
N PHE A 278 -15.39 1.00 1.15
CA PHE A 278 -14.61 2.21 1.42
C PHE A 278 -14.03 2.22 2.83
N GLY A 279 -14.74 1.67 3.82
CA GLY A 279 -14.24 1.50 5.19
C GLY A 279 -13.00 0.60 5.24
N ALA A 280 -13.03 -0.55 4.57
CA ALA A 280 -11.89 -1.46 4.47
C ALA A 280 -10.70 -0.82 3.74
N VAL A 281 -10.96 -0.13 2.62
CA VAL A 281 -9.91 0.59 1.86
C VAL A 281 -9.27 1.68 2.73
N LEU A 282 -10.06 2.50 3.42
CA LEU A 282 -9.55 3.57 4.30
C LEU A 282 -8.73 2.99 5.46
N TYR A 283 -9.23 1.93 6.10
CA TYR A 283 -8.50 1.22 7.14
C TYR A 283 -7.14 0.72 6.62
N GLY A 284 -7.12 0.09 5.44
CA GLY A 284 -5.91 -0.39 4.79
C GLY A 284 -4.90 0.71 4.52
N LEU A 285 -5.34 1.82 3.95
CA LEU A 285 -4.46 2.96 3.64
C LEU A 285 -3.84 3.58 4.90
N VAL A 286 -4.63 3.76 5.96
CA VAL A 286 -4.14 4.26 7.25
C VAL A 286 -3.11 3.29 7.85
N TYR A 287 -3.43 1.99 7.83
CA TYR A 287 -2.52 0.97 8.37
C TYR A 287 -1.21 0.90 7.59
N ILE A 288 -1.26 0.95 6.25
CA ILE A 288 -0.09 1.02 5.36
C ILE A 288 0.75 2.26 5.69
N ALA A 289 0.14 3.42 5.86
CA ALA A 289 0.86 4.65 6.21
C ALA A 289 1.63 4.51 7.53
N VAL A 290 1.00 3.91 8.56
CA VAL A 290 1.64 3.64 9.85
C VAL A 290 2.82 2.66 9.70
N LEU A 291 2.64 1.57 8.95
CA LEU A 291 3.70 0.57 8.71
C LEU A 291 4.89 1.17 7.94
N LEU A 292 4.63 1.97 6.91
CA LEU A 292 5.68 2.64 6.13
C LEU A 292 6.42 3.69 6.96
N ALA A 293 5.72 4.43 7.82
CA ALA A 293 6.33 5.36 8.77
C ALA A 293 7.24 4.61 9.75
N ALA A 294 6.75 3.51 10.35
CA ALA A 294 7.53 2.65 11.23
C ALA A 294 8.75 2.07 10.53
N SER A 295 8.59 1.52 9.31
CA SER A 295 9.69 1.00 8.49
C SER A 295 10.75 2.06 8.22
N THR A 296 10.34 3.28 7.89
CA THR A 296 11.25 4.40 7.64
C THR A 296 12.02 4.79 8.89
N LEU A 297 11.37 4.80 10.07
CA LEU A 297 12.02 5.10 11.35
C LEU A 297 13.06 4.03 11.71
N VAL A 298 12.71 2.75 11.58
CA VAL A 298 13.62 1.62 11.82
C VAL A 298 14.80 1.69 10.87
N PHE A 299 14.56 1.92 9.59
CA PHE A 299 15.60 2.01 8.56
C PHE A 299 16.56 3.21 8.77
N LYS A 300 16.05 4.33 9.33
CA LYS A 300 16.90 5.49 9.68
C LYS A 300 17.85 5.20 10.85
N ARG A 301 17.43 4.38 11.83
CA ARG A 301 18.22 4.05 13.02
C ARG A 301 19.26 2.96 12.77
N ARG A 302 19.15 2.20 11.70
CA ARG A 302 20.10 1.14 11.36
C ARG A 302 21.35 1.75 10.74
N ASN A 303 22.47 1.71 11.49
CA ASN A 303 23.79 2.00 10.95
C ASN A 303 24.23 0.78 10.14
N PHE A 304 24.22 0.89 8.83
CA PHE A 304 24.84 -0.10 7.93
C PHE A 304 26.36 0.06 8.08
N LYS A 305 27.00 -0.78 8.92
CA LYS A 305 28.45 -0.90 9.00
C LYS A 305 28.92 -1.99 8.06
#